data_ca03fc8eda5db4c2a919cd3f2c6d8d6d
#
_entry.id   ca03fc8eda5db4c2a919cd3f2c6d8d6d
#
_cell.length_a   1.000
_cell.length_b   1.000
_cell.length_c   1.000
_cell.angle_alpha   90.00
_cell.angle_beta   90.00
_cell.angle_gamma   90.00
#
_symmetry.space_group_name_H-M   'P 1'
#
loop_
_entity.id
_entity.type
_entity.pdbx_description
1 polymer ?
#
loop_
_entity_poly.entity_id
_entity_poly.type
_entity_poly.pdbx_seq_one_letter_code
_entity_poly.pdbx_strand_id
1 'polypeptide(L)'
;MDYRELLREENEAVRERYDLSMERIAAMEEEGPAEPYGCYFKRVAAFIGQIRELVCQIEAGTELTLEELEERNRRLYGDVLPEHYGNSFANPDCAAEILGAELGQLLAFLYTEIRGDIAFAFEMRLEEITILNETFIEVCNLFEQAEAEGKSAPQPQEVRDILYWFVSDYADITVRWRIREAVDPALSFAADIIRESDLGDLRYLYRFGEYISDHERRLAEFMNSLPRETVDRMADTYTEGFRRGFEVMGRDLSKKRTVVIEYHLGFERMIRKAMENFQEMGLTPILYRAAVQSINRRAAGKRGYYGASPNKQYEYDHRYDSALYMGSAIRERKLAVSRAAYEEFKELAGWCAGPALVETFGEEGFSPVNKKTAFSLNAHQEEVTSSLANELRQIANRYMPGDETSFTIIAFPMPQIGPDFADIFRETIVINTLDYDKYRDIQQVIIDALDQADFVEVTGRGSNETDIRVKLHPLADRTRETNFENCVADVNIPLGEVFTSPLLTGTEGLLHVGNVYVEDYQFKNLRIRFAEGRVTDFSCENFKPDGDWMEQGRRLVKQVILRGHDWLPLGEFAIGTNTAAYAMAKRFGIGDKLPILIAEKMGPHFAVGDTCYSFAEDSPMYLSLIHI
;
A
#
# COMPACT_ATOMS: atom_id res chain seq x y z
N MET A 1 24.65 12.99 -6.84
CA MET A 1 25.19 11.86 -7.65
C MET A 1 24.02 11.40 -8.49
N ASP A 2 24.17 11.22 -9.78
CA ASP A 2 23.10 10.72 -10.64
C ASP A 2 22.74 9.29 -10.16
N TYR A 3 21.45 8.97 -10.08
CA TYR A 3 20.96 7.66 -9.67
C TYR A 3 21.60 6.50 -10.48
N ARG A 4 21.79 6.69 -11.78
CA ARG A 4 22.44 5.70 -12.67
C ARG A 4 23.91 5.47 -12.31
N GLU A 5 24.61 6.52 -11.93
CA GLU A 5 26.02 6.43 -11.52
C GLU A 5 26.15 5.66 -10.18
N LEU A 6 25.14 5.79 -9.30
CA LEU A 6 25.09 5.06 -8.03
C LEU A 6 25.05 3.54 -8.23
N LEU A 7 24.32 3.05 -9.25
CA LEU A 7 24.15 1.62 -9.54
C LEU A 7 25.18 1.08 -10.55
N ARG A 8 26.06 1.92 -11.07
CA ARG A 8 26.99 1.53 -12.13
C ARG A 8 27.88 0.35 -11.75
N GLU A 9 28.52 0.38 -10.59
CA GLU A 9 29.43 -0.68 -10.14
C GLU A 9 28.66 -2.00 -9.90
N GLU A 10 27.47 -1.93 -9.32
CA GLU A 10 26.60 -3.09 -9.10
C GLU A 10 26.18 -3.70 -10.45
N ASN A 11 25.78 -2.88 -11.42
CA ASN A 11 25.39 -3.32 -12.76
C ASN A 11 26.58 -3.89 -13.57
N GLU A 12 27.76 -3.28 -13.47
CA GLU A 12 28.97 -3.80 -14.12
C GLU A 12 29.34 -5.19 -13.57
N ALA A 13 29.17 -5.42 -12.27
CA ALA A 13 29.49 -6.69 -11.63
C ALA A 13 28.59 -7.85 -12.09
N VAL A 14 27.34 -7.58 -12.45
CA VAL A 14 26.38 -8.62 -12.88
C VAL A 14 26.20 -8.69 -14.40
N ARG A 15 26.77 -7.76 -15.17
CA ARG A 15 26.53 -7.62 -16.62
C ARG A 15 26.73 -8.90 -17.40
N GLU A 16 27.82 -9.63 -17.17
CA GLU A 16 28.09 -10.88 -17.89
C GLU A 16 27.01 -11.95 -17.61
N ARG A 17 26.58 -12.09 -16.35
CA ARG A 17 25.49 -13.02 -15.96
C ARG A 17 24.19 -12.60 -16.60
N TYR A 18 23.86 -11.30 -16.58
CA TYR A 18 22.67 -10.72 -17.23
C TYR A 18 22.66 -11.06 -18.72
N ASP A 19 23.74 -10.77 -19.45
CA ASP A 19 23.82 -10.99 -20.89
C ASP A 19 23.69 -12.49 -21.23
N LEU A 20 24.38 -13.38 -20.51
CA LEU A 20 24.29 -14.84 -20.69
C LEU A 20 22.88 -15.36 -20.39
N SER A 21 22.23 -14.86 -19.33
CA SER A 21 20.85 -15.24 -19.02
C SER A 21 19.87 -14.84 -20.13
N MET A 22 20.03 -13.63 -20.66
CA MET A 22 19.22 -13.13 -21.79
C MET A 22 19.45 -13.90 -23.08
N GLU A 23 20.67 -14.34 -23.37
CA GLU A 23 20.99 -15.20 -24.53
C GLU A 23 20.32 -16.58 -24.38
N ARG A 24 20.40 -17.19 -23.19
CA ARG A 24 19.74 -18.49 -22.94
C ARG A 24 18.22 -18.40 -23.06
N ILE A 25 17.61 -17.32 -22.52
CA ILE A 25 16.16 -17.11 -22.58
C ILE A 25 15.69 -16.83 -24.02
N ALA A 26 16.45 -16.10 -24.81
CA ALA A 26 16.13 -15.88 -26.22
C ALA A 26 16.10 -17.21 -27.01
N ALA A 27 16.97 -18.15 -26.69
CA ALA A 27 16.92 -19.49 -27.31
C ALA A 27 15.65 -20.27 -26.93
N MET A 28 15.06 -20.03 -25.75
CA MET A 28 13.83 -20.70 -25.31
C MET A 28 12.58 -20.25 -26.10
N GLU A 29 12.60 -19.13 -26.80
CA GLU A 29 11.50 -18.74 -27.69
C GLU A 29 11.34 -19.71 -28.87
N GLU A 30 12.46 -20.31 -29.33
CA GLU A 30 12.46 -21.27 -30.43
C GLU A 30 12.52 -22.71 -29.92
N GLU A 31 13.39 -22.99 -28.96
CA GLU A 31 13.69 -24.29 -28.38
C GLU A 31 13.29 -24.33 -26.91
N GLY A 32 12.24 -25.05 -26.55
CA GLY A 32 11.77 -25.19 -25.15
C GLY A 32 11.18 -26.58 -24.92
N PRO A 33 10.79 -26.89 -23.67
CA PRO A 33 10.14 -28.15 -23.34
C PRO A 33 8.91 -28.43 -24.21
N ALA A 34 8.51 -29.70 -24.27
CA ALA A 34 7.32 -30.12 -25.02
C ALA A 34 6.03 -29.50 -24.45
N GLU A 35 5.00 -29.41 -25.30
CA GLU A 35 3.67 -28.97 -24.88
C GLU A 35 3.08 -29.92 -23.81
N PRO A 36 2.29 -29.41 -22.85
CA PRO A 36 1.76 -28.04 -22.79
C PRO A 36 2.71 -27.00 -22.15
N TYR A 37 3.83 -27.41 -21.58
CA TYR A 37 4.74 -26.51 -20.84
C TYR A 37 5.53 -25.59 -21.77
N GLY A 38 5.85 -26.06 -22.97
CA GLY A 38 6.54 -25.25 -23.98
C GLY A 38 5.87 -23.91 -24.25
N CYS A 39 4.55 -23.89 -24.31
CA CYS A 39 3.83 -22.64 -24.53
C CYS A 39 3.99 -21.64 -23.36
N TYR A 40 4.13 -22.10 -22.12
CA TYR A 40 4.43 -21.25 -20.97
C TYR A 40 5.83 -20.62 -21.09
N PHE A 41 6.86 -21.46 -21.28
CA PHE A 41 8.25 -20.99 -21.33
C PHE A 41 8.47 -20.02 -22.50
N LYS A 42 7.91 -20.29 -23.68
CA LYS A 42 7.99 -19.39 -24.84
C LYS A 42 7.34 -18.04 -24.60
N ARG A 43 6.15 -18.02 -23.99
CA ARG A 43 5.44 -16.75 -23.71
C ARG A 43 6.15 -15.93 -22.64
N VAL A 44 6.69 -16.58 -21.61
CA VAL A 44 7.46 -15.87 -20.56
C VAL A 44 8.80 -15.40 -21.11
N ALA A 45 9.49 -16.20 -21.92
CA ALA A 45 10.73 -15.79 -22.60
C ALA A 45 10.50 -14.57 -23.50
N ALA A 46 9.42 -14.55 -24.27
CA ALA A 46 9.03 -13.38 -25.10
C ALA A 46 8.75 -12.13 -24.23
N PHE A 47 8.16 -12.30 -23.05
CA PHE A 47 7.99 -11.18 -22.11
C PHE A 47 9.34 -10.67 -21.59
N ILE A 48 10.25 -11.56 -21.19
CA ILE A 48 11.61 -11.19 -20.76
C ILE A 48 12.37 -10.52 -21.92
N GLY A 49 12.15 -10.94 -23.16
CA GLY A 49 12.65 -10.27 -24.37
C GLY A 49 12.21 -8.79 -24.45
N GLN A 50 10.96 -8.48 -24.06
CA GLN A 50 10.49 -7.09 -24.00
C GLN A 50 11.20 -6.30 -22.86
N ILE A 51 11.52 -6.95 -21.74
CA ILE A 51 12.31 -6.34 -20.65
C ILE A 51 13.73 -6.01 -21.15
N ARG A 52 14.36 -6.92 -21.89
CA ARG A 52 15.68 -6.66 -22.52
C ARG A 52 15.61 -5.46 -23.47
N GLU A 53 14.61 -5.40 -24.35
CA GLU A 53 14.39 -4.25 -25.23
C GLU A 53 14.26 -2.95 -24.44
N LEU A 54 13.48 -2.95 -23.35
CA LEU A 54 13.28 -1.81 -22.48
C LEU A 54 14.59 -1.34 -21.84
N VAL A 55 15.40 -2.26 -21.29
CA VAL A 55 16.72 -1.95 -20.71
C VAL A 55 17.61 -1.30 -21.77
N CYS A 56 17.71 -1.88 -22.98
CA CYS A 56 18.49 -1.31 -24.08
C CYS A 56 18.02 0.10 -24.47
N GLN A 57 16.71 0.35 -24.54
CA GLN A 57 16.15 1.67 -24.85
C GLN A 57 16.49 2.70 -23.77
N ILE A 58 16.43 2.31 -22.49
CA ILE A 58 16.78 3.18 -21.35
C ILE A 58 18.28 3.48 -21.33
N GLU A 59 19.13 2.50 -21.56
CA GLU A 59 20.59 2.68 -21.66
C GLU A 59 20.97 3.61 -22.82
N ALA A 60 20.33 3.45 -23.96
CA ALA A 60 20.55 4.29 -25.14
C ALA A 60 19.99 5.72 -24.99
N GLY A 61 19.18 5.98 -23.94
CA GLY A 61 18.49 7.26 -23.78
C GLY A 61 17.51 7.55 -24.91
N THR A 62 16.84 6.52 -25.44
CA THR A 62 15.93 6.64 -26.58
C THR A 62 14.74 7.53 -26.23
N GLU A 63 14.59 8.64 -26.95
CA GLU A 63 13.41 9.49 -26.84
C GLU A 63 12.24 8.89 -27.62
N LEU A 64 11.09 8.79 -26.97
CA LEU A 64 9.84 8.30 -27.54
C LEU A 64 8.76 9.40 -27.48
N THR A 65 7.86 9.37 -28.46
CA THR A 65 6.65 10.19 -28.45
C THR A 65 5.69 9.71 -27.36
N LEU A 66 4.70 10.51 -27.03
CA LEU A 66 3.66 10.12 -26.05
C LEU A 66 2.92 8.85 -26.50
N GLU A 67 2.56 8.76 -27.78
CA GLU A 67 1.86 7.60 -28.36
C GLU A 67 2.70 6.31 -28.27
N GLU A 68 4.01 6.41 -28.53
CA GLU A 68 4.94 5.26 -28.39
C GLU A 68 5.10 4.83 -26.93
N LEU A 69 5.09 5.78 -26.00
CA LEU A 69 5.15 5.49 -24.57
C LEU A 69 3.86 4.83 -24.07
N GLU A 70 2.70 5.29 -24.53
CA GLU A 70 1.39 4.68 -24.25
C GLU A 70 1.33 3.25 -24.78
N GLU A 71 1.78 3.03 -26.02
CA GLU A 71 1.79 1.69 -26.62
C GLU A 71 2.76 0.75 -25.88
N ARG A 72 3.96 1.23 -25.53
CA ARG A 72 4.91 0.46 -24.73
C ARG A 72 4.32 0.09 -23.36
N ASN A 73 3.70 1.04 -22.66
CA ASN A 73 3.06 0.80 -21.38
C ASN A 73 1.92 -0.24 -21.52
N ARG A 74 1.06 -0.11 -22.53
CA ARG A 74 0.00 -1.08 -22.82
C ARG A 74 0.57 -2.47 -23.12
N ARG A 75 1.66 -2.57 -23.88
CA ARG A 75 2.32 -3.84 -24.23
C ARG A 75 2.89 -4.54 -23.00
N LEU A 76 3.53 -3.79 -22.07
CA LEU A 76 4.14 -4.34 -20.86
C LEU A 76 3.10 -4.87 -19.86
N TYR A 77 1.93 -4.26 -19.80
CA TYR A 77 0.88 -4.64 -18.84
C TYR A 77 -0.29 -5.41 -19.49
N GLY A 78 -0.33 -5.52 -20.80
CA GLY A 78 -1.49 -5.94 -21.58
C GLY A 78 -2.07 -7.30 -21.21
N ASP A 79 -1.24 -8.27 -20.88
CA ASP A 79 -1.69 -9.65 -20.58
C ASP A 79 -2.40 -9.78 -19.22
N VAL A 80 -2.18 -8.85 -18.29
CA VAL A 80 -2.88 -8.83 -16.99
C VAL A 80 -4.07 -7.87 -16.96
N LEU A 81 -4.28 -7.04 -17.99
CA LEU A 81 -5.47 -6.20 -18.09
C LEU A 81 -6.75 -7.07 -18.09
N PRO A 82 -7.87 -6.58 -17.54
CA PRO A 82 -9.10 -7.36 -17.37
C PRO A 82 -9.56 -8.11 -18.61
N GLU A 83 -9.43 -7.50 -19.80
CA GLU A 83 -9.83 -8.07 -21.10
C GLU A 83 -8.95 -9.24 -21.55
N HIS A 84 -7.72 -9.36 -21.08
CA HIS A 84 -6.77 -10.39 -21.49
C HIS A 84 -6.39 -11.36 -20.36
N TYR A 85 -6.67 -10.99 -19.11
CA TYR A 85 -6.29 -11.75 -17.93
C TYR A 85 -6.80 -13.20 -17.94
N GLY A 86 -7.96 -13.45 -18.55
CA GLY A 86 -8.50 -14.80 -18.71
C GLY A 86 -7.57 -15.78 -19.44
N ASN A 87 -6.63 -15.27 -20.27
CA ASN A 87 -5.68 -16.06 -21.04
C ASN A 87 -4.22 -15.89 -20.60
N SER A 88 -3.98 -15.17 -19.50
CA SER A 88 -2.63 -14.96 -18.96
C SER A 88 -2.19 -16.12 -18.09
N PHE A 89 -0.92 -16.49 -18.14
CA PHE A 89 -0.34 -17.42 -17.17
C PHE A 89 -0.17 -16.82 -15.76
N ALA A 90 -0.31 -15.51 -15.61
CA ALA A 90 -0.48 -14.89 -14.31
C ALA A 90 -1.88 -15.13 -13.71
N ASN A 91 -2.83 -15.69 -14.46
CA ASN A 91 -4.13 -16.10 -13.93
C ASN A 91 -4.05 -17.55 -13.43
N PRO A 92 -4.21 -17.81 -12.12
CA PRO A 92 -4.10 -19.14 -11.55
C PRO A 92 -5.04 -20.17 -12.18
N ASP A 93 -6.26 -19.77 -12.60
CA ASP A 93 -7.20 -20.68 -13.27
C ASP A 93 -6.69 -21.09 -14.66
N CYS A 94 -6.22 -20.13 -15.47
CA CYS A 94 -5.68 -20.39 -16.79
C CYS A 94 -4.41 -21.27 -16.70
N ALA A 95 -3.51 -20.94 -15.78
CA ALA A 95 -2.30 -21.73 -15.56
C ALA A 95 -2.61 -23.17 -15.11
N ALA A 96 -3.56 -23.34 -14.17
CA ALA A 96 -3.98 -24.65 -13.71
C ALA A 96 -4.68 -25.47 -14.79
N GLU A 97 -5.50 -24.86 -15.64
CA GLU A 97 -6.17 -25.53 -16.74
C GLU A 97 -5.19 -26.08 -17.78
N ILE A 98 -4.16 -25.30 -18.15
CA ILE A 98 -3.19 -25.66 -19.20
C ILE A 98 -2.08 -26.54 -18.65
N LEU A 99 -1.53 -26.23 -17.47
CA LEU A 99 -0.29 -26.82 -16.94
C LEU A 99 -0.54 -27.81 -15.78
N GLY A 100 -1.80 -28.04 -15.43
CA GLY A 100 -2.17 -28.84 -14.26
C GLY A 100 -2.16 -28.04 -12.95
N ALA A 101 -2.94 -28.50 -11.96
CA ALA A 101 -3.25 -27.71 -10.78
C ALA A 101 -2.02 -27.29 -9.97
N GLU A 102 -1.08 -28.19 -9.69
CA GLU A 102 0.08 -27.92 -8.83
C GLU A 102 1.18 -27.15 -9.59
N LEU A 103 1.58 -27.61 -10.78
CA LEU A 103 2.58 -26.93 -11.59
C LEU A 103 2.07 -25.58 -12.09
N GLY A 104 0.79 -25.49 -12.51
CA GLY A 104 0.21 -24.24 -12.95
C GLY A 104 0.23 -23.16 -11.87
N GLN A 105 -0.06 -23.52 -10.61
CA GLN A 105 0.02 -22.60 -9.47
C GLN A 105 1.46 -22.09 -9.24
N LEU A 106 2.46 -22.98 -9.30
CA LEU A 106 3.87 -22.64 -9.12
C LEU A 106 4.40 -21.75 -10.26
N LEU A 107 4.03 -22.08 -11.49
CA LEU A 107 4.45 -21.34 -12.68
C LEU A 107 3.73 -19.97 -12.80
N ALA A 108 2.48 -19.86 -12.33
CA ALA A 108 1.79 -18.57 -12.22
C ALA A 108 2.47 -17.64 -11.22
N PHE A 109 2.92 -18.17 -10.07
CA PHE A 109 3.74 -17.42 -9.12
C PHE A 109 5.03 -16.91 -9.77
N LEU A 110 5.80 -17.80 -10.42
CA LEU A 110 7.05 -17.40 -11.05
C LEU A 110 6.85 -16.30 -12.09
N TYR A 111 5.83 -16.43 -12.93
CA TYR A 111 5.52 -15.39 -13.92
C TYR A 111 5.12 -14.06 -13.26
N THR A 112 4.38 -14.11 -12.17
CA THR A 112 4.00 -12.91 -11.41
C THR A 112 5.22 -12.20 -10.83
N GLU A 113 6.21 -12.94 -10.31
CA GLU A 113 7.47 -12.35 -9.84
C GLU A 113 8.30 -11.75 -10.99
N ILE A 114 8.40 -12.45 -12.13
CA ILE A 114 9.11 -11.96 -13.34
C ILE A 114 8.48 -10.66 -13.87
N ARG A 115 7.18 -10.45 -13.71
CA ARG A 115 6.53 -9.18 -14.10
C ARG A 115 7.05 -7.98 -13.30
N GLY A 116 7.64 -8.20 -12.13
CA GLY A 116 8.36 -7.19 -11.37
C GLY A 116 9.55 -6.59 -12.11
N ASP A 117 10.10 -7.28 -13.12
CA ASP A 117 11.21 -6.81 -13.96
C ASP A 117 10.88 -5.55 -14.74
N ILE A 118 9.59 -5.23 -14.96
CA ILE A 118 9.20 -3.94 -15.54
C ILE A 118 9.78 -2.81 -14.69
N ALA A 119 9.54 -2.82 -13.39
CA ALA A 119 10.03 -1.80 -12.46
C ALA A 119 11.56 -1.79 -12.39
N PHE A 120 12.17 -2.96 -12.31
CA PHE A 120 13.62 -3.10 -12.22
C PHE A 120 14.34 -2.61 -13.48
N ALA A 121 13.75 -2.82 -14.65
CA ALA A 121 14.30 -2.29 -15.91
C ALA A 121 14.31 -0.75 -15.93
N PHE A 122 13.21 -0.10 -15.51
CA PHE A 122 13.16 1.36 -15.41
C PHE A 122 14.17 1.91 -14.40
N GLU A 123 14.38 1.23 -13.29
CA GLU A 123 15.32 1.57 -12.25
C GLU A 123 16.75 1.09 -12.54
N MET A 124 16.98 0.39 -13.67
CA MET A 124 18.29 -0.18 -14.03
C MET A 124 18.88 -1.10 -12.97
N ARG A 125 18.04 -1.91 -12.33
CA ARG A 125 18.40 -2.88 -11.30
C ARG A 125 18.64 -4.26 -11.94
N LEU A 126 19.80 -4.39 -12.58
CA LEU A 126 20.11 -5.59 -13.37
C LEU A 126 20.34 -6.84 -12.53
N GLU A 127 20.70 -6.70 -11.25
CA GLU A 127 20.90 -7.84 -10.36
C GLU A 127 19.60 -8.59 -10.13
N GLU A 128 18.50 -7.89 -9.82
CA GLU A 128 17.21 -8.52 -9.59
C GLU A 128 16.64 -9.16 -10.84
N ILE A 129 16.80 -8.52 -12.01
CA ILE A 129 16.41 -9.12 -13.29
C ILE A 129 17.23 -10.40 -13.54
N THR A 130 18.53 -10.36 -13.27
CA THR A 130 19.42 -11.52 -13.46
C THR A 130 19.01 -12.69 -12.58
N ILE A 131 18.70 -12.44 -11.31
CA ILE A 131 18.24 -13.46 -10.35
C ILE A 131 16.95 -14.13 -10.85
N LEU A 132 15.98 -13.35 -11.33
CA LEU A 132 14.72 -13.89 -11.85
C LEU A 132 14.94 -14.67 -13.15
N ASN A 133 15.79 -14.18 -14.03
CA ASN A 133 16.18 -14.89 -15.25
C ASN A 133 16.83 -16.25 -14.94
N GLU A 134 17.78 -16.28 -14.02
CA GLU A 134 18.46 -17.52 -13.60
C GLU A 134 17.47 -18.49 -12.95
N THR A 135 16.56 -18.01 -12.10
CA THR A 135 15.48 -18.82 -11.51
C THR A 135 14.57 -19.40 -12.60
N PHE A 136 14.17 -18.59 -13.59
CA PHE A 136 13.37 -19.04 -14.72
C PHE A 136 14.08 -20.10 -15.55
N ILE A 137 15.38 -19.90 -15.84
CA ILE A 137 16.23 -20.88 -16.56
C ILE A 137 16.33 -22.18 -15.77
N GLU A 138 16.56 -22.13 -14.47
CA GLU A 138 16.67 -23.30 -13.61
C GLU A 138 15.37 -24.13 -13.62
N VAL A 139 14.22 -23.46 -13.50
CA VAL A 139 12.92 -24.13 -13.62
C VAL A 139 12.74 -24.74 -15.01
N CYS A 140 13.09 -24.04 -16.10
CA CYS A 140 13.00 -24.57 -17.46
C CYS A 140 13.87 -25.83 -17.64
N ASN A 141 15.11 -25.80 -17.13
CA ASN A 141 16.03 -26.94 -17.19
C ASN A 141 15.46 -28.19 -16.51
N LEU A 142 14.66 -28.06 -15.42
CA LEU A 142 13.98 -29.23 -14.81
C LEU A 142 12.98 -29.87 -15.79
N PHE A 143 12.25 -29.07 -16.56
CA PHE A 143 11.32 -29.60 -17.55
C PHE A 143 12.05 -30.27 -18.73
N GLU A 144 13.13 -29.67 -19.23
CA GLU A 144 13.98 -30.27 -20.26
C GLU A 144 14.62 -31.60 -19.77
N GLN A 145 15.08 -31.67 -18.52
CA GLN A 145 15.61 -32.88 -17.94
C GLN A 145 14.54 -33.96 -17.80
N ALA A 146 13.34 -33.60 -17.31
CA ALA A 146 12.24 -34.56 -17.20
C ALA A 146 11.86 -35.15 -18.57
N GLU A 147 11.83 -34.34 -19.62
CA GLU A 147 11.60 -34.80 -21.00
C GLU A 147 12.71 -35.73 -21.48
N ALA A 148 13.98 -35.42 -21.24
CA ALA A 148 15.11 -36.27 -21.59
C ALA A 148 15.08 -37.64 -20.86
N GLU A 149 14.46 -37.66 -19.67
CA GLU A 149 14.22 -38.90 -18.90
C GLU A 149 12.92 -39.63 -19.33
N GLY A 150 12.21 -39.13 -20.34
CA GLY A 150 10.95 -39.71 -20.84
C GLY A 150 9.73 -39.43 -19.93
N LYS A 151 9.81 -38.46 -19.06
CA LYS A 151 8.70 -37.99 -18.22
C LYS A 151 7.99 -36.80 -18.91
N SER A 152 6.72 -36.62 -18.60
CA SER A 152 5.94 -35.46 -19.14
C SER A 152 6.24 -34.15 -18.44
N ALA A 153 6.71 -34.18 -17.20
CA ALA A 153 7.04 -33.00 -16.38
C ALA A 153 7.88 -33.40 -15.14
N PRO A 154 8.58 -32.48 -14.49
CA PRO A 154 9.19 -32.68 -13.19
C PRO A 154 8.13 -32.89 -12.09
N GLN A 155 8.56 -33.36 -10.91
CA GLN A 155 7.66 -33.39 -9.76
C GLN A 155 7.40 -31.97 -9.28
N PRO A 156 6.16 -31.59 -8.91
CA PRO A 156 5.85 -30.25 -8.41
C PRO A 156 6.73 -29.81 -7.23
N GLN A 157 7.19 -30.76 -6.40
CA GLN A 157 8.08 -30.46 -5.29
C GLN A 157 9.46 -29.96 -5.74
N GLU A 158 10.00 -30.45 -6.85
CA GLU A 158 11.29 -30.00 -7.39
C GLU A 158 11.21 -28.52 -7.83
N VAL A 159 10.12 -28.14 -8.49
CA VAL A 159 9.86 -26.74 -8.86
C VAL A 159 9.64 -25.89 -7.60
N ARG A 160 8.86 -26.39 -6.64
CA ARG A 160 8.62 -25.69 -5.37
C ARG A 160 9.93 -25.43 -4.61
N ASP A 161 10.86 -26.38 -4.62
CA ASP A 161 12.14 -26.25 -3.92
C ASP A 161 13.00 -25.13 -4.55
N ILE A 162 13.06 -25.03 -5.89
CA ILE A 162 13.73 -23.91 -6.57
C ILE A 162 13.11 -22.57 -6.14
N LEU A 163 11.78 -22.44 -6.21
CA LEU A 163 11.09 -21.21 -5.85
C LEU A 163 11.23 -20.86 -4.36
N TYR A 164 11.28 -21.87 -3.49
CA TYR A 164 11.58 -21.67 -2.07
C TYR A 164 13.00 -21.13 -1.85
N TRP A 165 14.00 -21.73 -2.52
CA TRP A 165 15.39 -21.29 -2.40
C TRP A 165 15.60 -19.92 -3.04
N PHE A 166 14.91 -19.59 -4.14
CA PHE A 166 14.89 -18.24 -4.67
C PHE A 166 14.49 -17.21 -3.59
N VAL A 167 13.39 -17.44 -2.86
CA VAL A 167 12.96 -16.52 -1.80
C VAL A 167 13.91 -16.51 -0.61
N SER A 168 14.49 -17.66 -0.23
CA SER A 168 15.37 -17.79 0.92
C SER A 168 16.76 -17.19 0.67
N ASP A 169 17.38 -17.58 -0.43
CA ASP A 169 18.79 -17.28 -0.69
C ASP A 169 19.01 -15.84 -1.10
N TYR A 170 18.05 -15.27 -1.84
CA TYR A 170 18.11 -13.87 -2.24
C TYR A 170 17.39 -12.90 -1.28
N ALA A 171 17.01 -13.36 -0.10
CA ALA A 171 16.41 -12.49 0.92
C ALA A 171 17.34 -11.34 1.34
N ASP A 172 18.67 -11.55 1.36
CA ASP A 172 19.67 -10.54 1.68
C ASP A 172 19.81 -9.46 0.58
N ILE A 173 19.37 -9.72 -0.63
CA ILE A 173 19.26 -8.73 -1.70
C ILE A 173 17.89 -8.04 -1.60
N THR A 174 16.82 -8.79 -1.71
CA THR A 174 15.46 -8.24 -1.83
C THR A 174 14.98 -7.51 -0.57
N VAL A 175 15.17 -8.08 0.62
CA VAL A 175 14.76 -7.45 1.89
C VAL A 175 15.67 -6.29 2.25
N ARG A 176 17.00 -6.43 2.04
CA ARG A 176 17.96 -5.36 2.29
C ARG A 176 17.69 -4.15 1.40
N TRP A 177 17.39 -4.38 0.11
CA TRP A 177 17.03 -3.30 -0.81
C TRP A 177 15.78 -2.54 -0.34
N ARG A 178 14.72 -3.27 0.04
CA ARG A 178 13.48 -2.65 0.55
C ARG A 178 13.70 -1.76 1.78
N ILE A 179 14.66 -2.10 2.63
CA ILE A 179 15.03 -1.26 3.78
C ILE A 179 15.86 -0.06 3.31
N ARG A 180 16.86 -0.27 2.44
CA ARG A 180 17.72 0.79 1.91
C ARG A 180 16.90 1.87 1.23
N GLU A 181 16.02 1.52 0.30
CA GLU A 181 15.25 2.51 -0.48
C GLU A 181 14.28 3.34 0.38
N ALA A 182 13.86 2.83 1.54
CA ALA A 182 13.00 3.56 2.47
C ALA A 182 13.78 4.56 3.35
N VAL A 183 15.12 4.47 3.43
CA VAL A 183 15.93 5.30 4.33
C VAL A 183 17.09 6.03 3.63
N ASP A 184 17.50 5.62 2.44
CA ASP A 184 18.63 6.16 1.71
C ASP A 184 18.21 7.23 0.68
N PRO A 185 18.41 8.54 0.96
CA PRO A 185 18.05 9.61 0.02
C PRO A 185 18.90 9.66 -1.25
N ALA A 186 19.99 8.87 -1.33
CA ALA A 186 20.78 8.76 -2.55
C ALA A 186 20.05 7.97 -3.65
N LEU A 187 19.08 7.11 -3.28
CA LEU A 187 18.22 6.41 -4.22
C LEU A 187 17.13 7.35 -4.76
N SER A 188 17.52 8.29 -5.61
CA SER A 188 16.73 9.47 -6.03
C SER A 188 15.92 9.27 -7.32
N PHE A 189 15.75 8.04 -7.83
CA PHE A 189 15.11 7.76 -9.13
C PHE A 189 13.82 8.57 -9.38
N ALA A 190 12.83 8.44 -8.49
CA ALA A 190 11.56 9.17 -8.65
C ALA A 190 11.71 10.67 -8.37
N ALA A 191 12.53 11.03 -7.40
CA ALA A 191 12.80 12.44 -7.08
C ALA A 191 13.45 13.18 -8.24
N ASP A 192 14.36 12.54 -8.98
CA ASP A 192 15.01 13.13 -10.15
C ASP A 192 14.02 13.29 -11.31
N ILE A 193 13.15 12.32 -11.56
CA ILE A 193 12.07 12.48 -12.56
C ILE A 193 11.22 13.71 -12.22
N ILE A 194 10.80 13.88 -10.96
CA ILE A 194 9.96 15.00 -10.55
C ILE A 194 10.71 16.34 -10.69
N ARG A 195 11.98 16.41 -10.31
CA ARG A 195 12.77 17.65 -10.35
C ARG A 195 13.10 18.11 -11.77
N GLU A 196 13.49 17.16 -12.63
CA GLU A 196 14.10 17.45 -13.93
C GLU A 196 13.11 17.50 -15.08
N SER A 197 11.95 16.81 -14.97
CA SER A 197 10.98 16.74 -16.06
C SER A 197 10.18 18.04 -16.21
N ASP A 198 9.81 18.38 -17.44
CA ASP A 198 8.69 19.27 -17.70
C ASP A 198 7.39 18.54 -17.35
N LEU A 199 6.78 18.88 -16.19
CA LEU A 199 5.52 18.26 -15.75
C LEU A 199 4.30 18.71 -16.56
N GLY A 200 4.47 19.68 -17.49
CA GLY A 200 3.47 20.02 -18.50
C GLY A 200 3.40 19.00 -19.64
N ASP A 201 4.45 18.23 -19.84
CA ASP A 201 4.56 17.19 -20.87
C ASP A 201 4.30 15.82 -20.24
N LEU A 202 3.16 15.21 -20.50
CA LEU A 202 2.72 13.96 -19.89
C LEU A 202 3.64 12.75 -20.11
N ARG A 203 4.64 12.86 -21.01
CA ARG A 203 5.64 11.81 -21.20
C ARG A 203 6.39 11.45 -19.91
N TYR A 204 6.49 12.37 -18.96
CA TYR A 204 7.15 12.12 -17.68
C TYR A 204 6.48 10.99 -16.87
N LEU A 205 5.15 10.82 -16.95
CA LEU A 205 4.42 9.77 -16.23
C LEU A 205 4.96 8.37 -16.56
N TYR A 206 5.34 8.14 -17.81
CA TYR A 206 5.83 6.85 -18.29
C TYR A 206 7.29 6.56 -17.92
N ARG A 207 8.00 7.54 -17.35
CA ARG A 207 9.38 7.36 -16.85
C ARG A 207 9.41 6.60 -15.52
N PHE A 208 8.31 6.61 -14.76
CA PHE A 208 8.22 5.91 -13.49
C PHE A 208 8.16 4.38 -13.63
N GLY A 209 7.80 3.84 -14.79
CA GLY A 209 7.69 2.40 -14.99
C GLY A 209 6.48 1.76 -14.30
N GLU A 210 5.45 2.55 -14.04
CA GLU A 210 4.16 2.10 -13.53
C GLU A 210 3.14 1.94 -14.66
N TYR A 211 2.05 1.21 -14.41
CA TYR A 211 0.89 1.24 -15.29
C TYR A 211 0.21 2.60 -15.19
N ILE A 212 0.07 3.27 -16.33
CA ILE A 212 -0.57 4.58 -16.46
C ILE A 212 -1.87 4.40 -17.22
N SER A 213 -2.98 4.64 -16.56
CA SER A 213 -4.31 4.64 -17.18
C SER A 213 -4.74 6.03 -17.64
N ASP A 214 -5.92 6.12 -18.24
CA ASP A 214 -6.52 7.42 -18.57
C ASP A 214 -6.75 8.31 -17.35
N HIS A 215 -6.86 7.72 -16.17
CA HIS A 215 -7.15 8.46 -14.94
C HIS A 215 -5.92 9.22 -14.43
N GLU A 216 -4.75 8.64 -14.45
CA GLU A 216 -3.49 9.32 -14.08
C GLU A 216 -3.18 10.44 -15.07
N ARG A 217 -3.40 10.21 -16.37
CA ARG A 217 -3.24 11.26 -17.38
C ARG A 217 -4.20 12.43 -17.15
N ARG A 218 -5.49 12.15 -16.96
CA ARG A 218 -6.52 13.17 -16.68
C ARG A 218 -6.26 13.90 -15.37
N LEU A 219 -5.75 13.23 -14.35
CA LEU A 219 -5.34 13.86 -13.10
C LEU A 219 -4.18 14.82 -13.33
N ALA A 220 -3.12 14.39 -14.02
CA ALA A 220 -1.98 15.24 -14.34
C ALA A 220 -2.38 16.45 -15.21
N GLU A 221 -3.23 16.26 -16.22
CA GLU A 221 -3.81 17.36 -17.01
C GLU A 221 -4.61 18.34 -16.16
N PHE A 222 -5.45 17.82 -15.26
CA PHE A 222 -6.21 18.67 -14.34
C PHE A 222 -5.26 19.43 -13.40
N MET A 223 -4.28 18.78 -12.81
CA MET A 223 -3.26 19.45 -11.98
C MET A 223 -2.51 20.53 -12.77
N ASN A 224 -2.22 20.29 -14.07
CA ASN A 224 -1.62 21.28 -14.96
C ASN A 224 -2.55 22.46 -15.26
N SER A 225 -3.87 22.30 -15.20
CA SER A 225 -4.85 23.36 -15.39
C SER A 225 -5.03 24.26 -14.17
N LEU A 226 -4.59 23.82 -12.98
CA LEU A 226 -4.74 24.61 -11.75
C LEU A 226 -3.74 25.77 -11.70
N PRO A 227 -4.16 26.95 -11.16
CA PRO A 227 -3.24 28.04 -10.88
C PRO A 227 -2.10 27.59 -9.97
N ARG A 228 -0.89 28.12 -10.19
CA ARG A 228 0.28 27.81 -9.36
C ARG A 228 0.00 28.01 -7.87
N GLU A 229 -0.61 29.13 -7.51
CA GLU A 229 -0.97 29.48 -6.13
C GLU A 229 -1.88 28.44 -5.46
N THR A 230 -2.75 27.78 -6.26
CA THR A 230 -3.61 26.71 -5.76
C THR A 230 -2.80 25.45 -5.46
N VAL A 231 -1.91 25.07 -6.36
CA VAL A 231 -1.03 23.91 -6.17
C VAL A 231 -0.05 24.14 -5.01
N ASP A 232 0.52 25.35 -4.94
CA ASP A 232 1.42 25.73 -3.84
C ASP A 232 0.68 25.64 -2.50
N ARG A 233 -0.55 26.15 -2.39
CA ARG A 233 -1.36 26.04 -1.17
C ARG A 233 -1.69 24.61 -0.77
N MET A 234 -1.94 23.71 -1.73
CA MET A 234 -2.13 22.27 -1.44
C MET A 234 -0.87 21.69 -0.81
N ALA A 235 0.29 21.98 -1.38
CA ALA A 235 1.57 21.51 -0.87
C ALA A 235 1.90 22.13 0.49
N ASP A 236 1.66 23.42 0.66
CA ASP A 236 1.91 24.15 1.91
C ASP A 236 1.06 23.57 3.06
N THR A 237 -0.23 23.29 2.82
CA THR A 237 -1.12 22.67 3.82
C THR A 237 -0.57 21.32 4.28
N TYR A 238 -0.16 20.50 3.33
CA TYR A 238 0.35 19.16 3.55
C TYR A 238 1.67 19.17 4.33
N THR A 239 2.61 20.01 3.95
CA THR A 239 3.93 20.11 4.59
C THR A 239 3.87 20.82 5.94
N GLU A 240 3.03 21.82 6.08
CA GLU A 240 2.79 22.51 7.36
C GLU A 240 2.13 21.57 8.38
N GLY A 241 1.18 20.72 7.97
CA GLY A 241 0.61 19.68 8.82
C GLY A 241 1.69 18.76 9.39
N PHE A 242 2.64 18.33 8.56
CA PHE A 242 3.77 17.54 9.00
C PHE A 242 4.64 18.25 10.05
N ARG A 243 4.98 19.52 9.82
CA ARG A 243 5.76 20.34 10.76
C ARG A 243 5.03 20.52 12.09
N ARG A 244 3.73 20.81 12.04
CA ARG A 244 2.88 20.97 13.23
C ARG A 244 2.78 19.69 14.05
N GLY A 245 2.75 18.51 13.41
CA GLY A 245 2.77 17.24 14.10
C GLY A 245 4.00 17.10 15.04
N PHE A 246 5.16 17.60 14.63
CA PHE A 246 6.33 17.67 15.51
C PHE A 246 6.13 18.62 16.69
N GLU A 247 5.56 19.80 16.45
CA GLU A 247 5.33 20.80 17.50
C GLU A 247 4.32 20.33 18.55
N VAL A 248 3.17 19.83 18.10
CA VAL A 248 2.07 19.37 18.97
C VAL A 248 2.52 18.19 19.84
N MET A 249 3.28 17.26 19.26
CA MET A 249 3.80 16.10 19.99
C MET A 249 5.09 16.41 20.77
N GLY A 250 5.57 17.66 20.77
CA GLY A 250 6.79 18.07 21.48
C GLY A 250 8.07 17.38 20.97
N ARG A 251 8.11 17.00 19.69
CA ARG A 251 9.23 16.29 19.05
C ARG A 251 10.20 17.27 18.39
N ASP A 252 11.46 16.90 18.34
CA ASP A 252 12.54 17.75 17.82
C ASP A 252 12.85 17.45 16.36
N LEU A 253 12.24 18.21 15.44
CA LEU A 253 12.46 18.09 14.00
C LEU A 253 13.93 18.34 13.59
N SER A 254 14.68 19.13 14.34
CA SER A 254 16.08 19.47 13.99
C SER A 254 17.04 18.26 14.00
N LYS A 255 16.64 17.15 14.64
CA LYS A 255 17.37 15.89 14.67
C LYS A 255 17.17 15.05 13.42
N LYS A 256 16.18 15.37 12.60
CA LYS A 256 15.78 14.61 11.42
C LYS A 256 16.34 15.25 10.16
N ARG A 257 16.54 14.46 9.10
CA ARG A 257 17.14 14.91 7.83
C ARG A 257 16.43 14.39 6.59
N THR A 258 15.53 13.41 6.74
CA THR A 258 14.81 12.81 5.61
C THR A 258 13.33 12.70 5.93
N VAL A 259 12.49 12.78 4.90
CA VAL A 259 11.04 12.54 4.94
C VAL A 259 10.66 11.62 3.81
N VAL A 260 9.81 10.64 4.08
CA VAL A 260 9.29 9.73 3.05
C VAL A 260 8.01 10.33 2.47
N ILE A 261 7.95 10.50 1.14
CA ILE A 261 6.73 10.95 0.46
C ILE A 261 6.09 9.75 -0.25
N GLU A 262 4.83 9.51 0.06
CA GLU A 262 4.02 8.44 -0.52
C GLU A 262 2.82 9.03 -1.26
N TYR A 263 2.60 8.65 -2.53
CA TYR A 263 1.56 9.26 -3.34
C TYR A 263 1.21 8.42 -4.59
N HIS A 264 0.03 8.66 -5.15
CA HIS A 264 -0.40 8.15 -6.44
C HIS A 264 0.10 9.05 -7.58
N LEU A 265 0.58 8.47 -8.69
CA LEU A 265 1.05 9.24 -9.85
C LEU A 265 -0.04 10.18 -10.40
N GLY A 266 0.38 11.36 -10.86
CA GLY A 266 -0.47 12.44 -11.33
C GLY A 266 -0.45 13.69 -10.44
N PHE A 267 0.08 13.59 -9.21
CA PHE A 267 0.24 14.70 -8.27
C PHE A 267 1.61 15.38 -8.32
N GLU A 268 2.48 15.07 -9.27
CA GLU A 268 3.89 15.47 -9.29
C GLU A 268 4.11 16.98 -9.18
N ARG A 269 3.18 17.82 -9.69
CA ARG A 269 3.26 19.27 -9.49
C ARG A 269 3.18 19.68 -8.03
N MET A 270 2.25 19.07 -7.28
CA MET A 270 2.11 19.28 -5.84
C MET A 270 3.32 18.70 -5.09
N ILE A 271 3.73 17.48 -5.47
CA ILE A 271 4.87 16.80 -4.83
C ILE A 271 6.17 17.57 -5.05
N ARG A 272 6.40 18.15 -6.24
CA ARG A 272 7.58 19.02 -6.49
C ARG A 272 7.63 20.17 -5.49
N LYS A 273 6.52 20.87 -5.29
CA LYS A 273 6.44 21.97 -4.32
C LYS A 273 6.59 21.48 -2.88
N ALA A 274 6.01 20.33 -2.53
CA ALA A 274 6.19 19.70 -1.23
C ALA A 274 7.66 19.32 -0.96
N MET A 275 8.37 18.80 -1.99
CA MET A 275 9.80 18.52 -1.90
C MET A 275 10.60 19.79 -1.60
N GLU A 276 10.28 20.92 -2.26
CA GLU A 276 10.90 22.22 -1.98
C GLU A 276 10.66 22.64 -0.52
N ASN A 277 9.42 22.57 -0.05
CA ASN A 277 9.04 22.93 1.32
C ASN A 277 9.77 22.06 2.37
N PHE A 278 9.87 20.75 2.15
CA PHE A 278 10.61 19.87 3.06
C PHE A 278 12.11 20.17 3.05
N GLN A 279 12.68 20.52 1.89
CA GLN A 279 14.07 20.96 1.83
C GLN A 279 14.32 22.26 2.60
N GLU A 280 13.39 23.22 2.58
CA GLU A 280 13.43 24.43 3.40
C GLU A 280 13.37 24.11 4.92
N MET A 281 12.69 23.02 5.30
CA MET A 281 12.68 22.49 6.68
C MET A 281 13.95 21.71 7.05
N GLY A 282 14.89 21.53 6.11
CA GLY A 282 16.12 20.75 6.30
C GLY A 282 15.95 19.24 6.09
N LEU A 283 14.84 18.81 5.47
CA LEU A 283 14.54 17.42 5.17
C LEU A 283 14.74 17.09 3.71
N THR A 284 15.52 16.05 3.41
CA THR A 284 15.65 15.51 2.05
C THR A 284 14.51 14.52 1.79
N PRO A 285 13.69 14.73 0.74
CA PRO A 285 12.62 13.80 0.39
C PRO A 285 13.16 12.48 -0.14
N ILE A 286 12.58 11.38 0.33
CA ILE A 286 12.75 10.02 -0.16
C ILE A 286 11.45 9.60 -0.83
N LEU A 287 11.54 9.14 -2.08
CA LEU A 287 10.41 8.62 -2.86
C LEU A 287 10.81 7.25 -3.41
N TYR A 288 10.31 6.20 -2.80
CA TYR A 288 10.54 4.83 -3.26
C TYR A 288 9.25 4.21 -3.81
N ARG A 289 9.38 3.22 -4.68
CA ARG A 289 8.26 2.54 -5.33
C ARG A 289 7.50 1.63 -4.37
N ALA A 290 6.20 1.56 -4.50
CA ALA A 290 5.42 0.51 -3.85
C ALA A 290 5.87 -0.88 -4.36
N ALA A 291 5.86 -1.89 -3.49
CA ALA A 291 6.36 -3.22 -3.83
C ALA A 291 5.57 -3.83 -4.99
N VAL A 292 6.27 -4.20 -6.06
CA VAL A 292 5.69 -4.81 -7.27
C VAL A 292 5.63 -6.33 -7.18
N GLN A 293 6.61 -6.96 -6.51
CA GLN A 293 6.69 -8.41 -6.33
C GLN A 293 5.95 -8.88 -5.09
N SER A 294 5.32 -10.06 -5.16
CA SER A 294 4.56 -10.62 -4.04
C SER A 294 5.43 -10.93 -2.83
N ILE A 295 6.70 -11.32 -3.06
CA ILE A 295 7.67 -11.60 -1.98
C ILE A 295 7.97 -10.40 -1.09
N ASN A 296 7.74 -9.18 -1.58
CA ASN A 296 7.99 -7.92 -0.89
C ASN A 296 6.72 -7.13 -0.53
N ARG A 297 5.54 -7.56 -0.99
CA ARG A 297 4.27 -6.90 -0.65
C ARG A 297 4.00 -7.01 0.85
N ARG A 298 3.44 -5.93 1.39
CA ARG A 298 2.90 -5.91 2.75
C ARG A 298 1.40 -6.15 2.70
N ALA A 299 0.87 -6.83 3.71
CA ALA A 299 -0.58 -7.03 3.83
C ALA A 299 -1.35 -5.71 4.07
N ALA A 300 -0.68 -4.67 4.56
CA ALA A 300 -1.27 -3.39 4.97
C ALA A 300 -1.11 -2.29 3.91
N GLY A 301 -1.60 -2.53 2.68
CA GLY A 301 -1.68 -1.51 1.63
C GLY A 301 -0.35 -1.17 0.94
N LYS A 302 -0.45 -0.36 -0.11
CA LYS A 302 0.70 0.14 -0.89
C LYS A 302 1.45 1.20 -0.08
N ARG A 303 2.78 1.12 -0.07
CA ARG A 303 3.67 2.10 0.56
C ARG A 303 4.70 2.57 -0.47
N GLY A 304 4.86 3.89 -0.61
CA GLY A 304 5.68 4.53 -1.61
C GLY A 304 4.86 5.20 -2.71
N TYR A 305 5.46 5.50 -3.87
CA TYR A 305 4.70 5.96 -5.04
C TYR A 305 4.20 4.76 -5.85
N TYR A 306 3.07 4.94 -6.52
CA TYR A 306 2.43 3.92 -7.35
C TYR A 306 1.55 4.53 -8.44
N GLY A 307 1.40 3.82 -9.54
CA GLY A 307 0.45 4.11 -10.61
C GLY A 307 -0.89 3.39 -10.45
N ALA A 308 -1.66 3.32 -11.52
CA ALA A 308 -2.89 2.54 -11.55
C ALA A 308 -2.63 1.05 -11.30
N SER A 309 -3.59 0.38 -10.66
CA SER A 309 -3.64 -1.07 -10.71
C SER A 309 -4.03 -1.52 -12.11
N PRO A 310 -3.23 -2.32 -12.80
CA PRO A 310 -3.62 -2.83 -14.10
C PRO A 310 -4.86 -3.74 -14.01
N ASN A 311 -5.01 -4.47 -12.90
CA ASN A 311 -6.16 -5.34 -12.64
C ASN A 311 -6.24 -5.71 -11.16
N LYS A 312 -7.26 -5.21 -10.46
CA LYS A 312 -7.46 -5.53 -9.03
C LYS A 312 -7.69 -7.03 -8.77
N GLN A 313 -8.28 -7.77 -9.71
CA GLN A 313 -8.45 -9.23 -9.57
C GLN A 313 -7.11 -9.96 -9.65
N TYR A 314 -6.20 -9.54 -10.55
CA TYR A 314 -4.84 -10.06 -10.61
C TYR A 314 -4.09 -9.84 -9.29
N GLU A 315 -4.13 -8.63 -8.73
CA GLU A 315 -3.51 -8.33 -7.44
C GLU A 315 -4.12 -9.16 -6.30
N TYR A 316 -5.44 -9.38 -6.33
CA TYR A 316 -6.15 -10.18 -5.35
C TYR A 316 -5.82 -11.67 -5.45
N ASP A 317 -5.70 -12.23 -6.63
CA ASP A 317 -5.36 -13.64 -6.84
C ASP A 317 -3.98 -13.99 -6.25
N HIS A 318 -3.03 -13.06 -6.30
CA HIS A 318 -1.65 -13.22 -5.85
C HIS A 318 -1.37 -12.67 -4.43
N ARG A 319 -2.40 -12.31 -3.65
CA ARG A 319 -2.22 -11.75 -2.30
C ARG A 319 -1.63 -12.74 -1.28
N TYR A 320 -1.76 -14.03 -1.54
CA TYR A 320 -1.30 -15.11 -0.67
C TYR A 320 -0.25 -16.02 -1.30
N ASP A 321 0.46 -15.54 -2.29
CA ASP A 321 1.55 -16.28 -2.92
C ASP A 321 2.63 -16.69 -1.92
N SER A 322 2.74 -15.97 -0.81
CA SER A 322 3.59 -16.35 0.32
C SER A 322 3.28 -17.73 0.91
N ALA A 323 2.08 -18.30 0.68
CA ALA A 323 1.75 -19.65 1.10
C ALA A 323 2.65 -20.73 0.45
N LEU A 324 3.29 -20.39 -0.68
CA LEU A 324 4.28 -21.27 -1.31
C LEU A 324 5.47 -21.56 -0.39
N TYR A 325 5.96 -20.55 0.32
CA TYR A 325 7.24 -20.58 1.05
C TYR A 325 7.13 -20.22 2.54
N MET A 326 6.01 -19.61 3.00
CA MET A 326 5.93 -19.09 4.36
C MET A 326 5.95 -20.19 5.41
N GLY A 327 6.94 -20.11 6.27
CA GLY A 327 7.16 -21.00 7.39
C GLY A 327 8.19 -20.41 8.35
N SER A 328 8.46 -21.10 9.47
CA SER A 328 9.36 -20.61 10.52
C SER A 328 10.77 -20.30 10.00
N ALA A 329 11.31 -21.08 9.05
CA ALA A 329 12.65 -20.85 8.50
C ALA A 329 12.73 -19.55 7.68
N ILE A 330 11.78 -19.30 6.80
CA ILE A 330 11.70 -18.04 6.04
C ILE A 330 11.46 -16.84 6.97
N ARG A 331 10.58 -16.99 7.99
CA ARG A 331 10.39 -15.96 9.01
C ARG A 331 11.71 -15.59 9.68
N GLU A 332 12.45 -16.57 10.22
CA GLU A 332 13.75 -16.31 10.87
C GLU A 332 14.78 -15.71 9.90
N ARG A 333 14.82 -16.16 8.64
CA ARG A 333 15.69 -15.61 7.60
C ARG A 333 15.38 -14.13 7.36
N LYS A 334 14.10 -13.79 7.10
CA LYS A 334 13.68 -12.40 6.88
C LYS A 334 13.96 -11.50 8.08
N LEU A 335 13.74 -11.98 9.31
CA LEU A 335 14.05 -11.24 10.52
C LEU A 335 15.56 -11.01 10.68
N ALA A 336 16.38 -12.03 10.42
CA ALA A 336 17.83 -11.91 10.52
C ALA A 336 18.39 -10.89 9.50
N VAL A 337 17.95 -10.97 8.26
CA VAL A 337 18.34 -10.03 7.20
C VAL A 337 17.88 -8.61 7.54
N SER A 338 16.64 -8.46 8.02
CA SER A 338 16.12 -7.13 8.40
C SER A 338 16.92 -6.50 9.53
N ARG A 339 17.29 -7.27 10.56
CA ARG A 339 18.16 -6.77 11.65
C ARG A 339 19.53 -6.34 11.11
N ALA A 340 20.14 -7.12 10.22
CA ALA A 340 21.43 -6.81 9.62
C ALA A 340 21.35 -5.54 8.75
N ALA A 341 20.33 -5.42 7.91
CA ALA A 341 20.12 -4.27 7.04
C ALA A 341 19.85 -2.98 7.85
N TYR A 342 18.99 -3.03 8.87
CA TYR A 342 18.78 -1.85 9.72
C TYR A 342 20.03 -1.46 10.51
N GLU A 343 20.86 -2.43 10.95
CA GLU A 343 22.12 -2.11 11.61
C GLU A 343 23.12 -1.46 10.64
N GLU A 344 23.15 -1.93 9.37
CA GLU A 344 23.94 -1.33 8.30
C GLU A 344 23.50 0.12 8.02
N PHE A 345 22.20 0.36 7.90
CA PHE A 345 21.62 1.67 7.56
C PHE A 345 21.13 2.45 8.79
N LYS A 346 21.58 2.13 9.99
CA LYS A 346 21.06 2.71 11.25
C LYS A 346 21.14 4.23 11.31
N GLU A 347 22.17 4.83 10.76
CA GLU A 347 22.34 6.28 10.74
C GLU A 347 21.29 6.92 9.83
N LEU A 348 21.08 6.37 8.62
CA LEU A 348 20.06 6.82 7.68
C LEU A 348 18.65 6.63 8.24
N ALA A 349 18.38 5.49 8.85
CA ALA A 349 17.10 5.22 9.50
C ALA A 349 16.81 6.22 10.63
N GLY A 350 17.81 6.56 11.45
CA GLY A 350 17.70 7.56 12.52
C GLY A 350 17.40 8.97 12.02
N TRP A 351 17.72 9.28 10.76
CA TRP A 351 17.40 10.57 10.13
C TRP A 351 15.93 10.70 9.68
N CYS A 352 15.19 9.59 9.60
CA CYS A 352 13.82 9.60 9.12
C CYS A 352 12.91 10.42 10.04
N ALA A 353 12.24 11.42 9.47
CA ALA A 353 11.24 12.25 10.17
C ALA A 353 9.84 11.59 10.16
N GLY A 354 9.64 10.59 9.30
CA GLY A 354 8.39 9.88 9.11
C GLY A 354 7.79 10.09 7.72
N PRO A 355 6.59 9.51 7.47
CA PRO A 355 5.95 9.57 6.17
C PRO A 355 5.03 10.78 6.01
N ALA A 356 4.95 11.27 4.78
CA ALA A 356 4.00 12.27 4.32
C ALA A 356 3.22 11.68 3.13
N LEU A 357 1.91 11.44 3.31
CA LEU A 357 1.08 10.66 2.39
C LEU A 357 0.06 11.54 1.66
N VAL A 358 -0.11 11.29 0.36
CA VAL A 358 -1.25 11.75 -0.42
C VAL A 358 -2.13 10.56 -0.72
N GLU A 359 -3.23 10.44 0.01
CA GLU A 359 -4.25 9.41 -0.18
C GLU A 359 -5.18 9.80 -1.33
N THR A 360 -5.67 8.81 -2.07
CA THR A 360 -6.63 9.04 -3.15
C THR A 360 -7.95 8.34 -2.89
N PHE A 361 -9.02 8.89 -3.47
CA PHE A 361 -10.35 8.31 -3.34
C PHE A 361 -11.20 8.50 -4.60
N GLY A 362 -12.35 7.82 -4.63
CA GLY A 362 -13.31 7.90 -5.73
C GLY A 362 -13.19 6.77 -6.73
N GLU A 363 -12.34 5.79 -6.50
CA GLU A 363 -12.28 4.58 -7.31
C GLU A 363 -13.57 3.76 -7.21
N GLU A 364 -13.86 3.01 -8.27
CA GLU A 364 -14.99 2.08 -8.23
C GLU A 364 -14.74 0.95 -7.24
N GLY A 365 -15.80 0.55 -6.55
CA GLY A 365 -15.74 -0.54 -5.59
C GLY A 365 -15.37 -1.86 -6.26
N PHE A 366 -14.37 -2.54 -5.73
CA PHE A 366 -13.92 -3.85 -6.18
C PHE A 366 -14.61 -4.97 -5.40
N SER A 367 -15.19 -5.93 -6.12
CA SER A 367 -15.76 -7.15 -5.56
C SER A 367 -14.92 -8.34 -6.02
N PRO A 368 -14.04 -8.90 -5.18
CA PRO A 368 -13.13 -9.96 -5.57
C PRO A 368 -13.86 -11.27 -5.85
N VAL A 369 -13.28 -12.08 -6.76
CA VAL A 369 -13.66 -13.45 -7.01
C VAL A 369 -12.58 -14.37 -6.42
N ASN A 370 -12.96 -15.23 -5.47
CA ASN A 370 -12.03 -16.22 -4.92
C ASN A 370 -11.83 -17.37 -5.89
N LYS A 371 -10.57 -17.65 -6.23
CA LYS A 371 -10.17 -18.77 -7.07
C LYS A 371 -9.58 -19.89 -6.22
N LYS A 372 -10.04 -21.12 -6.43
CA LYS A 372 -9.49 -22.30 -5.74
C LYS A 372 -8.06 -22.66 -6.17
N THR A 373 -7.68 -22.20 -7.35
CA THR A 373 -6.37 -22.39 -7.96
C THR A 373 -5.32 -21.38 -7.46
N ALA A 374 -5.75 -20.25 -6.87
CA ALA A 374 -4.86 -19.31 -6.21
C ALA A 374 -4.33 -19.86 -4.88
N PHE A 375 -3.16 -19.40 -4.45
CA PHE A 375 -2.64 -19.72 -3.14
C PHE A 375 -3.54 -19.23 -2.00
N SER A 376 -3.56 -19.97 -0.91
CA SER A 376 -4.23 -19.58 0.33
C SER A 376 -3.37 -19.97 1.52
N LEU A 377 -3.32 -19.10 2.53
CA LEU A 377 -2.63 -19.39 3.79
C LEU A 377 -3.45 -20.39 4.60
N ASN A 378 -2.78 -21.36 5.22
CA ASN A 378 -3.37 -22.15 6.29
C ASN A 378 -3.21 -21.41 7.64
N ALA A 379 -3.90 -21.87 8.69
CA ALA A 379 -3.93 -21.22 10.00
C ALA A 379 -2.51 -20.99 10.60
N HIS A 380 -1.60 -21.96 10.44
CA HIS A 380 -0.22 -21.79 10.89
C HIS A 380 0.54 -20.72 10.09
N GLN A 381 0.33 -20.67 8.77
CA GLN A 381 0.95 -19.64 7.92
C GLN A 381 0.38 -18.24 8.20
N GLU A 382 -0.90 -18.12 8.51
CA GLU A 382 -1.51 -16.86 8.95
C GLU A 382 -0.85 -16.36 10.25
N GLU A 383 -0.67 -17.25 11.24
CA GLU A 383 0.03 -16.94 12.50
C GLU A 383 1.48 -16.51 12.26
N VAL A 384 2.23 -17.27 11.46
CA VAL A 384 3.64 -16.95 11.13
C VAL A 384 3.74 -15.60 10.40
N THR A 385 2.84 -15.31 9.47
CA THR A 385 2.81 -14.05 8.72
C THR A 385 2.51 -12.86 9.63
N SER A 386 1.52 -12.98 10.51
CA SER A 386 1.17 -11.94 11.49
C SER A 386 2.31 -11.69 12.47
N SER A 387 2.92 -12.76 13.01
CA SER A 387 4.09 -12.65 13.88
C SER A 387 5.27 -11.98 13.19
N LEU A 388 5.56 -12.37 11.93
CA LEU A 388 6.61 -11.74 11.14
C LEU A 388 6.37 -10.24 10.94
N ALA A 389 5.15 -9.84 10.57
CA ALA A 389 4.80 -8.45 10.35
C ALA A 389 5.00 -7.61 11.64
N ASN A 390 4.57 -8.12 12.79
CA ASN A 390 4.74 -7.47 14.09
C ASN A 390 6.21 -7.33 14.47
N GLU A 391 7.02 -8.37 14.31
CA GLU A 391 8.43 -8.32 14.64
C GLU A 391 9.23 -7.41 13.69
N LEU A 392 8.92 -7.39 12.40
CA LEU A 392 9.53 -6.46 11.46
C LEU A 392 9.22 -5.00 11.85
N ARG A 393 7.98 -4.73 12.28
CA ARG A 393 7.59 -3.40 12.81
C ARG A 393 8.40 -3.04 14.06
N GLN A 394 8.56 -3.99 15.01
CA GLN A 394 9.36 -3.77 16.21
C GLN A 394 10.84 -3.54 15.89
N ILE A 395 11.41 -4.25 14.88
CA ILE A 395 12.76 -4.00 14.40
C ILE A 395 12.86 -2.58 13.87
N ALA A 396 11.99 -2.18 12.94
CA ALA A 396 11.99 -0.83 12.37
C ALA A 396 11.87 0.26 13.45
N ASN A 397 10.98 0.07 14.44
CA ASN A 397 10.78 1.04 15.53
C ASN A 397 12.00 1.23 16.43
N ARG A 398 12.95 0.30 16.49
CA ARG A 398 14.21 0.49 17.23
C ARG A 398 15.13 1.49 16.56
N TYR A 399 15.06 1.64 15.24
CA TYR A 399 15.90 2.53 14.44
C TYR A 399 15.18 3.82 14.03
N MET A 400 13.85 3.78 13.96
CA MET A 400 12.94 4.89 13.67
C MET A 400 11.86 4.94 14.76
N PRO A 401 12.21 5.40 15.99
CA PRO A 401 11.26 5.42 17.11
C PRO A 401 10.05 6.29 16.79
N GLY A 402 8.84 5.76 17.05
CA GLY A 402 7.59 6.47 16.79
C GLY A 402 7.42 7.76 17.59
N ASP A 403 8.05 7.86 18.76
CA ASP A 403 8.09 9.05 19.61
C ASP A 403 9.08 10.13 19.12
N GLU A 404 9.88 9.84 18.10
CA GLU A 404 10.78 10.78 17.44
C GLU A 404 10.34 11.17 16.02
N THR A 405 9.27 10.58 15.49
CA THR A 405 8.80 10.79 14.12
C THR A 405 7.40 11.39 14.11
N SER A 406 7.00 12.03 13.02
CA SER A 406 5.63 12.45 12.77
C SER A 406 5.14 11.88 11.44
N PHE A 407 3.91 12.15 11.09
CA PHE A 407 3.36 11.85 9.77
C PHE A 407 2.39 12.96 9.35
N THR A 408 2.03 12.95 8.10
CA THR A 408 0.88 13.73 7.62
C THR A 408 0.18 12.95 6.52
N ILE A 409 -1.13 13.05 6.48
CA ILE A 409 -1.96 12.47 5.42
C ILE A 409 -2.91 13.54 4.92
N ILE A 410 -2.98 13.69 3.58
CA ILE A 410 -3.96 14.53 2.91
C ILE A 410 -4.65 13.72 1.81
N ALA A 411 -5.96 13.89 1.62
CA ALA A 411 -6.70 13.13 0.63
C ALA A 411 -7.21 13.99 -0.51
N PHE A 412 -7.18 13.44 -1.75
CA PHE A 412 -7.72 14.05 -2.94
C PHE A 412 -8.46 13.03 -3.83
N PRO A 413 -9.51 13.46 -4.56
CA PRO A 413 -10.24 12.56 -5.44
C PRO A 413 -9.44 12.21 -6.70
N MET A 414 -9.66 11.00 -7.22
CA MET A 414 -9.24 10.57 -8.54
C MET A 414 -10.35 10.80 -9.58
N PRO A 415 -10.02 10.90 -10.88
CA PRO A 415 -11.02 11.07 -11.95
C PRO A 415 -12.11 9.99 -12.02
N GLN A 416 -11.88 8.81 -11.45
CA GLN A 416 -12.84 7.72 -11.33
C GLN A 416 -14.07 8.10 -10.49
N ILE A 417 -14.00 9.14 -9.67
CA ILE A 417 -15.12 9.57 -8.82
C ILE A 417 -16.35 9.95 -9.66
N GLY A 418 -16.14 10.37 -10.89
CA GLY A 418 -17.23 10.65 -11.83
C GLY A 418 -17.08 11.97 -12.60
N PRO A 419 -18.14 12.39 -13.31
CA PRO A 419 -18.10 13.55 -14.20
C PRO A 419 -17.85 14.89 -13.46
N ASP A 420 -18.22 14.96 -12.19
CA ASP A 420 -18.05 16.17 -11.36
C ASP A 420 -16.66 16.22 -10.70
N PHE A 421 -15.71 15.40 -11.13
CA PHE A 421 -14.36 15.30 -10.59
C PHE A 421 -13.70 16.65 -10.29
N ALA A 422 -13.73 17.56 -11.28
CA ALA A 422 -13.05 18.85 -11.16
C ALA A 422 -13.65 19.74 -10.05
N ASP A 423 -14.96 19.68 -9.85
CA ASP A 423 -15.65 20.46 -8.82
C ASP A 423 -15.48 19.81 -7.45
N ILE A 424 -15.56 18.48 -7.37
CA ILE A 424 -15.27 17.71 -6.14
C ILE A 424 -13.83 18.00 -5.70
N PHE A 425 -12.87 17.98 -6.63
CA PHE A 425 -11.46 18.26 -6.32
C PHE A 425 -11.27 19.67 -5.74
N ARG A 426 -11.89 20.70 -6.37
CA ARG A 426 -11.83 22.08 -5.86
C ARG A 426 -12.46 22.23 -4.48
N GLU A 427 -13.59 21.56 -4.23
CA GLU A 427 -14.21 21.54 -2.90
C GLU A 427 -13.35 20.79 -1.87
N THR A 428 -12.67 19.71 -2.28
CA THR A 428 -11.72 19.00 -1.42
C THR A 428 -10.55 19.90 -1.01
N ILE A 429 -10.02 20.73 -1.91
CA ILE A 429 -9.01 21.74 -1.54
C ILE A 429 -9.53 22.67 -0.44
N VAL A 430 -10.78 23.13 -0.55
CA VAL A 430 -11.39 24.02 0.48
C VAL A 430 -11.52 23.28 1.81
N ILE A 431 -11.97 22.04 1.81
CA ILE A 431 -12.12 21.20 3.02
C ILE A 431 -10.79 20.99 3.71
N ASN A 432 -9.72 20.75 2.93
CA ASN A 432 -8.38 20.52 3.44
C ASN A 432 -7.72 21.77 4.04
N THR A 433 -8.24 22.97 3.71
CA THR A 433 -7.66 24.27 4.12
C THR A 433 -8.58 25.08 5.05
N LEU A 434 -9.37 24.41 5.89
CA LEU A 434 -10.27 25.07 6.84
C LEU A 434 -9.53 25.79 7.97
N ASP A 435 -10.24 26.75 8.59
CA ASP A 435 -9.73 27.58 9.69
C ASP A 435 -9.56 26.75 10.97
N TYR A 436 -8.32 26.52 11.34
CA TYR A 436 -7.88 25.78 12.53
C TYR A 436 -8.47 26.33 13.83
N ASP A 437 -8.33 27.63 14.08
CA ASP A 437 -8.75 28.24 15.35
C ASP A 437 -10.26 28.16 15.55
N LYS A 438 -11.02 28.40 14.48
CA LYS A 438 -12.47 28.28 14.51
C LYS A 438 -12.95 26.87 14.85
N TYR A 439 -12.32 25.85 14.25
CA TYR A 439 -12.71 24.46 14.51
C TYR A 439 -12.29 24.00 15.91
N ARG A 440 -11.13 24.41 16.40
CA ARG A 440 -10.70 24.17 17.77
C ARG A 440 -11.74 24.69 18.77
N ASP A 441 -12.22 25.92 18.59
CA ASP A 441 -13.20 26.53 19.49
C ASP A 441 -14.56 25.83 19.45
N ILE A 442 -15.01 25.40 18.25
CA ILE A 442 -16.25 24.60 18.07
C ILE A 442 -16.12 23.25 18.77
N GLN A 443 -15.01 22.56 18.56
CA GLN A 443 -14.74 21.25 19.12
C GLN A 443 -14.64 21.30 20.65
N GLN A 444 -14.07 22.36 21.21
CA GLN A 444 -14.00 22.53 22.66
C GLN A 444 -15.39 22.57 23.32
N VAL A 445 -16.37 23.20 22.68
CA VAL A 445 -17.75 23.19 23.19
C VAL A 445 -18.36 21.80 23.22
N ILE A 446 -18.01 20.95 22.24
CA ILE A 446 -18.46 19.55 22.17
C ILE A 446 -17.77 18.76 23.28
N ILE A 447 -16.46 18.91 23.47
CA ILE A 447 -15.68 18.26 24.53
C ILE A 447 -16.25 18.63 25.91
N ASP A 448 -16.48 19.91 26.19
CA ASP A 448 -17.03 20.37 27.46
C ASP A 448 -18.39 19.72 27.79
N ALA A 449 -19.18 19.39 26.77
CA ALA A 449 -20.44 18.67 26.95
C ALA A 449 -20.22 17.16 27.17
N LEU A 450 -19.32 16.54 26.43
CA LEU A 450 -19.01 15.11 26.52
C LEU A 450 -18.33 14.75 27.86
N ASP A 451 -17.50 15.61 28.39
CA ASP A 451 -16.84 15.42 29.70
C ASP A 451 -17.83 15.42 30.88
N GLN A 452 -19.10 15.84 30.68
CA GLN A 452 -20.15 15.71 31.67
C GLN A 452 -20.82 14.30 31.67
N ALA A 453 -20.56 13.48 30.62
CA ALA A 453 -21.20 12.19 30.44
C ALA A 453 -20.37 11.06 31.08
N ASP A 454 -21.06 9.96 31.44
CA ASP A 454 -20.45 8.70 31.87
C ASP A 454 -20.34 7.71 30.73
N PHE A 455 -21.12 7.90 29.65
CA PHE A 455 -21.16 7.07 28.45
C PHE A 455 -21.75 7.85 27.29
N VAL A 456 -21.51 7.37 26.07
CA VAL A 456 -22.14 7.85 24.84
C VAL A 456 -22.90 6.69 24.20
N GLU A 457 -24.13 6.93 23.74
CA GLU A 457 -24.91 5.99 22.94
C GLU A 457 -24.96 6.48 21.49
N VAL A 458 -24.59 5.58 20.56
CA VAL A 458 -24.65 5.85 19.13
C VAL A 458 -25.66 4.90 18.51
N THR A 459 -26.72 5.49 17.93
CA THR A 459 -27.81 4.72 17.30
C THR A 459 -27.93 5.06 15.82
N GLY A 460 -28.01 4.03 14.98
CA GLY A 460 -28.24 4.15 13.55
C GLY A 460 -29.63 4.65 13.20
N ARG A 461 -29.82 5.11 11.95
CA ARG A 461 -31.11 5.49 11.41
C ARG A 461 -31.37 4.84 10.05
N GLY A 462 -32.64 4.63 9.73
CA GLY A 462 -33.05 4.02 8.46
C GLY A 462 -32.61 2.56 8.41
N SER A 463 -31.79 2.20 7.44
CA SER A 463 -31.22 0.85 7.28
C SER A 463 -29.96 0.61 8.12
N ASN A 464 -29.42 1.62 8.79
CA ASN A 464 -28.25 1.46 9.65
C ASN A 464 -28.68 0.89 11.02
N GLU A 465 -28.13 -0.27 11.38
CA GLU A 465 -28.46 -1.04 12.58
C GLU A 465 -27.54 -0.74 13.76
N THR A 466 -26.68 0.28 13.66
CA THR A 466 -25.76 0.63 14.76
C THR A 466 -26.54 0.87 16.05
N ASP A 467 -26.12 0.20 17.11
CA ASP A 467 -26.61 0.39 18.48
C ASP A 467 -25.46 0.02 19.42
N ILE A 468 -24.66 1.02 19.78
CA ILE A 468 -23.46 0.83 20.58
C ILE A 468 -23.39 1.85 21.72
N ARG A 469 -23.06 1.35 22.89
CA ARG A 469 -22.80 2.12 24.09
C ARG A 469 -21.30 2.15 24.36
N VAL A 470 -20.73 3.34 24.40
CA VAL A 470 -19.32 3.63 24.65
C VAL A 470 -19.17 4.12 26.09
N LYS A 471 -18.47 3.39 26.93
CA LYS A 471 -18.20 3.79 28.31
C LYS A 471 -17.01 4.75 28.34
N LEU A 472 -17.17 5.90 29.03
CA LEU A 472 -16.12 6.88 29.22
C LEU A 472 -15.39 6.66 30.56
N HIS A 473 -14.13 7.12 30.62
CA HIS A 473 -13.36 7.11 31.87
C HIS A 473 -13.95 8.12 32.86
N PRO A 474 -14.03 7.80 34.16
CA PRO A 474 -14.46 8.74 35.18
C PRO A 474 -13.40 9.83 35.36
N LEU A 475 -13.78 11.10 35.21
CA LEU A 475 -12.92 12.23 35.48
C LEU A 475 -12.99 12.60 36.99
N ALA A 476 -11.84 12.66 37.66
CA ALA A 476 -11.77 13.02 39.08
C ALA A 476 -11.97 14.53 39.27
N ASP A 477 -11.44 15.35 38.37
CA ASP A 477 -11.61 16.79 38.33
C ASP A 477 -11.88 17.31 36.90
N ARG A 478 -13.15 17.47 36.57
CA ARG A 478 -13.62 17.94 35.23
C ARG A 478 -13.17 19.36 34.88
N THR A 479 -12.54 20.08 35.79
CA THR A 479 -11.96 21.41 35.51
C THR A 479 -10.52 21.32 35.05
N ARG A 480 -9.89 20.15 35.15
CA ARG A 480 -8.46 19.92 34.87
C ARG A 480 -8.21 18.69 34.00
N GLU A 481 -9.20 17.84 33.85
CA GLU A 481 -9.13 16.58 33.13
C GLU A 481 -10.17 16.56 32.01
N THR A 482 -9.84 15.93 30.90
CA THR A 482 -10.74 15.69 29.79
C THR A 482 -10.63 14.24 29.30
N ASN A 483 -11.71 13.69 28.77
CA ASN A 483 -11.72 12.40 28.09
C ASN A 483 -11.38 12.53 26.61
N PHE A 484 -11.50 13.71 26.03
CA PHE A 484 -11.45 13.87 24.59
C PHE A 484 -10.30 14.76 24.15
N GLU A 485 -9.60 14.30 23.11
CA GLU A 485 -8.63 15.09 22.36
C GLU A 485 -9.35 16.03 21.39
N ASN A 486 -8.88 17.29 21.35
CA ASN A 486 -9.35 18.29 20.38
C ASN A 486 -8.47 18.25 19.14
N CYS A 487 -8.80 17.38 18.17
CA CYS A 487 -7.98 17.16 16.98
C CYS A 487 -8.27 18.19 15.88
N VAL A 488 -7.30 19.05 15.61
CA VAL A 488 -7.39 20.12 14.63
C VAL A 488 -6.28 20.05 13.59
N ALA A 489 -6.25 18.98 12.80
CA ALA A 489 -5.44 18.81 11.59
C ALA A 489 -3.97 19.24 11.69
N ASP A 490 -3.26 18.64 12.56
CA ASP A 490 -1.81 18.65 12.57
C ASP A 490 -1.23 17.56 11.66
N VAL A 491 -1.78 16.34 11.70
CA VAL A 491 -1.28 15.19 10.94
C VAL A 491 -2.31 14.62 9.93
N ASN A 492 -3.60 14.57 10.30
CA ASN A 492 -4.70 14.06 9.46
C ASN A 492 -5.49 15.20 8.83
N ILE A 493 -5.39 15.38 7.51
CA ILE A 493 -6.07 16.42 6.74
C ILE A 493 -7.16 15.79 5.87
N PRO A 494 -8.42 16.23 5.99
CA PRO A 494 -8.94 17.46 6.60
C PRO A 494 -9.07 17.40 8.12
N LEU A 495 -9.15 18.58 8.71
CA LEU A 495 -9.39 18.76 10.13
C LEU A 495 -10.82 18.43 10.56
N GLY A 496 -11.00 18.18 11.84
CA GLY A 496 -12.27 18.27 12.51
C GLY A 496 -12.78 17.00 13.15
N GLU A 497 -12.26 16.66 14.34
CA GLU A 497 -12.79 15.62 15.20
C GLU A 497 -12.46 15.83 16.66
N VAL A 498 -13.27 15.24 17.51
CA VAL A 498 -12.96 15.01 18.92
C VAL A 498 -12.97 13.52 19.17
N PHE A 499 -11.92 12.96 19.77
CA PHE A 499 -11.79 11.52 19.95
C PHE A 499 -11.34 11.14 21.36
N THR A 500 -11.62 9.90 21.73
CA THR A 500 -11.20 9.30 23.01
C THR A 500 -10.91 7.81 22.85
N SER A 501 -10.04 7.27 23.69
CA SER A 501 -9.97 5.82 23.92
C SER A 501 -11.02 5.45 24.97
N PRO A 502 -12.01 4.61 24.64
CA PRO A 502 -13.08 4.27 25.56
C PRO A 502 -12.60 3.35 26.68
N LEU A 503 -13.31 3.37 27.82
CA LEU A 503 -13.17 2.33 28.82
C LEU A 503 -13.78 1.03 28.26
N LEU A 504 -12.97 -0.02 28.12
CA LEU A 504 -13.41 -1.27 27.49
C LEU A 504 -14.54 -1.93 28.27
N THR A 505 -14.39 -2.08 29.59
CA THR A 505 -15.41 -2.63 30.46
C THR A 505 -16.67 -1.76 30.44
N GLY A 506 -17.79 -2.34 30.00
CA GLY A 506 -19.07 -1.63 29.86
C GLY A 506 -19.27 -0.96 28.50
N THR A 507 -18.33 -1.11 27.56
CA THR A 507 -18.50 -0.73 26.16
C THR A 507 -19.01 -1.93 25.37
N GLU A 508 -20.22 -1.84 24.81
CA GLU A 508 -20.88 -2.97 24.13
C GLU A 508 -21.85 -2.51 23.05
N GLY A 509 -22.16 -3.37 22.11
CA GLY A 509 -23.17 -3.13 21.09
C GLY A 509 -22.78 -3.59 19.70
N LEU A 510 -23.50 -3.09 18.70
CA LEU A 510 -23.33 -3.38 17.28
C LEU A 510 -22.94 -2.11 16.53
N LEU A 511 -21.85 -2.17 15.82
CA LEU A 511 -21.49 -1.21 14.77
C LEU A 511 -21.91 -1.79 13.41
N HIS A 512 -22.73 -1.06 12.67
CA HIS A 512 -23.14 -1.39 11.30
C HIS A 512 -22.75 -0.26 10.35
N VAL A 513 -21.95 -0.57 9.34
CA VAL A 513 -21.51 0.38 8.31
C VAL A 513 -21.97 -0.13 6.95
N GLY A 514 -22.82 0.62 6.26
CA GLY A 514 -23.39 0.22 4.97
C GLY A 514 -22.32 0.05 3.87
N ASN A 515 -21.45 1.04 3.75
CA ASN A 515 -20.30 1.00 2.85
C ASN A 515 -19.13 1.72 3.50
N VAL A 516 -17.93 1.14 3.43
CA VAL A 516 -16.69 1.78 3.87
C VAL A 516 -15.52 1.19 3.10
N TYR A 517 -14.56 2.04 2.74
CA TYR A 517 -13.28 1.61 2.19
C TYR A 517 -12.29 1.41 3.33
N VAL A 518 -11.70 0.22 3.40
CA VAL A 518 -10.56 -0.08 4.29
C VAL A 518 -9.47 -0.65 3.40
N GLU A 519 -8.36 0.05 3.32
CA GLU A 519 -7.31 -0.23 2.34
C GLU A 519 -7.90 -0.23 0.91
N ASP A 520 -7.60 -1.22 0.09
CA ASP A 520 -8.13 -1.35 -1.28
C ASP A 520 -9.52 -2.00 -1.37
N TYR A 521 -10.16 -2.31 -0.24
CA TYR A 521 -11.43 -3.05 -0.20
C TYR A 521 -12.61 -2.15 0.18
N GLN A 522 -13.66 -2.20 -0.62
CA GLN A 522 -14.95 -1.65 -0.23
C GLN A 522 -15.74 -2.70 0.55
N PHE A 523 -15.89 -2.52 1.85
CA PHE A 523 -16.76 -3.35 2.67
C PHE A 523 -18.22 -2.94 2.51
N LYS A 524 -19.09 -3.93 2.30
CA LYS A 524 -20.54 -3.77 2.15
C LYS A 524 -21.26 -4.40 3.32
N ASN A 525 -22.18 -3.66 3.94
CA ASN A 525 -22.94 -4.11 5.11
C ASN A 525 -22.05 -4.74 6.19
N LEU A 526 -20.95 -4.02 6.52
CA LEU A 526 -20.01 -4.44 7.55
C LEU A 526 -20.71 -4.36 8.92
N ARG A 527 -20.74 -5.48 9.66
CA ARG A 527 -21.24 -5.57 11.02
C ARG A 527 -20.14 -6.04 11.94
N ILE A 528 -19.92 -5.33 13.02
CA ILE A 528 -18.95 -5.68 14.08
C ILE A 528 -19.66 -5.56 15.42
N ARG A 529 -19.68 -6.64 16.19
CA ARG A 529 -20.27 -6.68 17.53
C ARG A 529 -19.19 -6.63 18.60
N PHE A 530 -19.42 -5.77 19.58
CA PHE A 530 -18.53 -5.60 20.73
C PHE A 530 -19.22 -6.08 22.01
N ALA A 531 -18.44 -6.70 22.91
CA ALA A 531 -18.79 -6.97 24.30
C ALA A 531 -17.55 -6.72 25.15
N GLU A 532 -17.72 -5.99 26.26
CA GLU A 532 -16.60 -5.54 27.10
C GLU A 532 -15.47 -4.89 26.28
N GLY A 533 -15.87 -4.05 25.32
CA GLY A 533 -14.97 -3.33 24.41
C GLY A 533 -14.17 -4.20 23.44
N ARG A 534 -14.50 -5.49 23.28
CA ARG A 534 -13.78 -6.42 22.40
C ARG A 534 -14.68 -6.89 21.27
N VAL A 535 -14.12 -7.05 20.09
CA VAL A 535 -14.82 -7.66 18.95
C VAL A 535 -15.15 -9.11 19.30
N THR A 536 -16.44 -9.47 19.21
CA THR A 536 -16.93 -10.82 19.51
C THR A 536 -17.57 -11.51 18.31
N ASP A 537 -18.07 -10.72 17.34
CA ASP A 537 -18.64 -11.24 16.10
C ASP A 537 -18.50 -10.19 14.98
N PHE A 538 -18.38 -10.66 13.74
CA PHE A 538 -18.23 -9.80 12.59
C PHE A 538 -18.69 -10.46 11.29
N SER A 539 -19.15 -9.66 10.33
CA SER A 539 -19.55 -10.12 8.98
C SER A 539 -19.53 -8.98 7.97
N CYS A 540 -19.48 -9.32 6.68
CA CYS A 540 -19.74 -8.37 5.58
C CYS A 540 -20.42 -9.09 4.41
N GLU A 541 -20.99 -8.31 3.49
CA GLU A 541 -21.72 -8.80 2.31
C GLU A 541 -20.97 -8.53 1.00
N ASN A 542 -19.65 -8.73 1.00
CA ASN A 542 -18.78 -8.46 -0.15
C ASN A 542 -18.90 -9.51 -1.26
N PHE A 543 -19.31 -10.74 -0.92
CA PHE A 543 -19.38 -11.86 -1.86
C PHE A 543 -20.82 -12.14 -2.27
N LYS A 544 -21.00 -12.76 -3.46
CA LYS A 544 -22.31 -13.18 -3.92
C LYS A 544 -22.88 -14.26 -3.00
N PRO A 545 -24.20 -14.31 -2.77
CA PRO A 545 -24.84 -15.28 -1.88
C PRO A 545 -24.91 -16.66 -2.57
N ASP A 546 -23.76 -17.29 -2.77
CA ASP A 546 -23.58 -18.64 -3.27
C ASP A 546 -22.56 -19.40 -2.40
N GLY A 547 -22.79 -20.67 -2.15
CA GLY A 547 -21.91 -21.51 -1.34
C GLY A 547 -21.65 -20.96 0.06
N ASP A 548 -20.39 -20.72 0.38
CA ASP A 548 -19.87 -20.30 1.68
C ASP A 548 -19.57 -18.78 1.77
N TRP A 549 -20.31 -17.96 1.04
CA TRP A 549 -20.07 -16.51 0.93
C TRP A 549 -19.97 -15.78 2.29
N MET A 550 -20.74 -16.20 3.30
CA MET A 550 -20.64 -15.60 4.64
C MET A 550 -19.29 -15.89 5.29
N GLU A 551 -18.79 -17.12 5.15
CA GLU A 551 -17.47 -17.48 5.67
C GLU A 551 -16.35 -16.74 4.93
N GLN A 552 -16.50 -16.56 3.61
CA GLN A 552 -15.58 -15.72 2.82
C GLN A 552 -15.59 -14.28 3.30
N GLY A 553 -16.78 -13.72 3.59
CA GLY A 553 -16.93 -12.39 4.17
C GLY A 553 -16.27 -12.27 5.55
N ARG A 554 -16.50 -13.24 6.44
CA ARG A 554 -15.83 -13.29 7.74
C ARG A 554 -14.31 -13.34 7.62
N ARG A 555 -13.81 -14.19 6.72
CA ARG A 555 -12.36 -14.30 6.46
C ARG A 555 -11.78 -12.98 5.97
N LEU A 556 -12.46 -12.26 5.08
CA LEU A 556 -12.03 -10.95 4.61
C LEU A 556 -11.97 -9.93 5.76
N VAL A 557 -13.01 -9.86 6.61
CA VAL A 557 -13.02 -8.97 7.78
C VAL A 557 -11.86 -9.32 8.74
N LYS A 558 -11.67 -10.63 9.01
CA LYS A 558 -10.57 -11.09 9.88
C LYS A 558 -9.20 -10.68 9.35
N GLN A 559 -9.01 -10.78 8.05
CA GLN A 559 -7.71 -10.47 7.42
C GLN A 559 -7.43 -8.97 7.32
N VAL A 560 -8.40 -8.19 6.88
CA VAL A 560 -8.20 -6.76 6.58
C VAL A 560 -8.41 -5.89 7.83
N ILE A 561 -9.50 -6.11 8.56
CA ILE A 561 -9.86 -5.27 9.71
C ILE A 561 -9.19 -5.77 10.99
N LEU A 562 -9.31 -7.09 11.28
CA LEU A 562 -8.71 -7.68 12.47
C LEU A 562 -7.26 -8.10 12.27
N ARG A 563 -6.70 -7.96 11.06
CA ARG A 563 -5.29 -8.25 10.72
C ARG A 563 -4.81 -9.64 11.18
N GLY A 564 -5.72 -10.63 11.06
CA GLY A 564 -5.45 -12.01 11.46
C GLY A 564 -5.73 -12.33 12.93
N HIS A 565 -5.98 -11.34 13.77
CA HIS A 565 -6.34 -11.56 15.19
C HIS A 565 -7.75 -12.16 15.34
N ASP A 566 -7.98 -12.92 16.40
CA ASP A 566 -9.30 -13.45 16.71
C ASP A 566 -10.25 -12.37 17.25
N TRP A 567 -9.71 -11.36 17.89
CA TRP A 567 -10.42 -10.19 18.38
C TRP A 567 -9.46 -8.99 18.49
N LEU A 568 -10.01 -7.79 18.45
CA LEU A 568 -9.33 -6.54 18.75
C LEU A 568 -10.21 -5.70 19.69
N PRO A 569 -9.62 -4.77 20.46
CA PRO A 569 -10.39 -3.84 21.28
C PRO A 569 -11.04 -2.76 20.41
N LEU A 570 -12.05 -2.08 20.95
CA LEU A 570 -12.48 -0.78 20.48
C LEU A 570 -11.46 0.26 20.96
N GLY A 571 -10.52 0.61 20.10
CA GLY A 571 -9.40 1.48 20.45
C GLY A 571 -9.77 2.95 20.50
N GLU A 572 -10.77 3.36 19.69
CA GLU A 572 -11.19 4.76 19.60
C GLU A 572 -12.69 4.90 19.38
N PHE A 573 -13.25 5.91 20.02
CA PHE A 573 -14.53 6.51 19.68
C PHE A 573 -14.30 7.99 19.39
N ALA A 574 -14.83 8.48 18.28
CA ALA A 574 -14.68 9.86 17.86
C ALA A 574 -15.97 10.44 17.25
N ILE A 575 -16.03 11.76 17.21
CA ILE A 575 -17.09 12.53 16.54
C ILE A 575 -16.45 13.51 15.57
N GLY A 576 -16.65 13.25 14.28
CA GLY A 576 -16.26 14.17 13.21
C GLY A 576 -17.13 15.43 13.22
N THR A 577 -16.47 16.57 13.04
CA THR A 577 -17.09 17.91 13.13
C THR A 577 -17.02 18.71 11.83
N ASN A 578 -16.46 18.13 10.76
CA ASN A 578 -16.29 18.78 9.46
C ASN A 578 -17.60 18.81 8.67
N THR A 579 -18.43 19.81 8.95
CA THR A 579 -19.72 19.99 8.27
C THR A 579 -19.58 20.34 6.78
N ALA A 580 -18.44 20.89 6.35
CA ALA A 580 -18.15 21.17 4.94
C ALA A 580 -17.95 19.86 4.16
N ALA A 581 -17.22 18.90 4.72
CA ALA A 581 -17.06 17.56 4.14
C ALA A 581 -18.41 16.84 4.00
N TYR A 582 -19.25 16.91 5.03
CA TYR A 582 -20.61 16.34 4.98
C TYR A 582 -21.47 17.00 3.89
N ALA A 583 -21.42 18.34 3.78
CA ALA A 583 -22.17 19.07 2.76
C ALA A 583 -21.73 18.71 1.33
N MET A 584 -20.42 18.60 1.09
CA MET A 584 -19.84 18.15 -0.17
C MET A 584 -20.29 16.72 -0.51
N ALA A 585 -20.13 15.78 0.42
CA ALA A 585 -20.53 14.41 0.24
C ALA A 585 -22.00 14.26 -0.19
N LYS A 586 -22.87 15.05 0.46
CA LYS A 586 -24.30 15.06 0.18
C LYS A 586 -24.64 15.75 -1.14
N ARG A 587 -23.98 16.85 -1.47
CA ARG A 587 -24.20 17.60 -2.72
C ARG A 587 -23.89 16.78 -3.96
N PHE A 588 -22.77 16.05 -3.94
CA PHE A 588 -22.31 15.24 -5.08
C PHE A 588 -22.76 13.78 -5.00
N GLY A 589 -23.39 13.34 -3.89
CA GLY A 589 -23.82 11.96 -3.72
C GLY A 589 -22.68 10.96 -3.62
N ILE A 590 -21.53 11.36 -3.05
CA ILE A 590 -20.27 10.60 -3.01
C ILE A 590 -19.93 10.04 -1.62
N GLY A 591 -20.87 10.04 -0.69
CA GLY A 591 -20.59 9.59 0.69
C GLY A 591 -20.02 8.18 0.79
N ASP A 592 -20.39 7.29 -0.13
CA ASP A 592 -19.92 5.92 -0.23
C ASP A 592 -18.59 5.76 -1.01
N LYS A 593 -18.06 6.84 -1.56
CA LYS A 593 -16.79 6.88 -2.30
C LYS A 593 -15.67 7.61 -1.55
N LEU A 594 -15.98 8.18 -0.38
CA LEU A 594 -15.00 8.90 0.41
C LEU A 594 -14.05 7.94 1.14
N PRO A 595 -12.76 8.31 1.28
CA PRO A 595 -11.82 7.57 2.10
C PRO A 595 -12.20 7.72 3.58
N ILE A 596 -11.71 6.81 4.41
CA ILE A 596 -11.90 6.88 5.88
C ILE A 596 -11.48 8.25 6.39
N LEU A 597 -10.33 8.75 5.97
CA LEU A 597 -9.76 10.03 6.38
C LEU A 597 -10.73 11.23 6.28
N ILE A 598 -11.62 11.24 5.28
CA ILE A 598 -12.66 12.28 5.14
C ILE A 598 -13.97 11.84 5.80
N ALA A 599 -14.35 10.56 5.63
CA ALA A 599 -15.61 10.02 6.13
C ALA A 599 -15.70 10.13 7.66
N GLU A 600 -14.62 9.85 8.37
CA GLU A 600 -14.52 9.98 9.83
C GLU A 600 -14.76 11.40 10.32
N LYS A 601 -14.37 12.42 9.54
CA LYS A 601 -14.58 13.83 9.92
C LYS A 601 -16.03 14.31 9.81
N MET A 602 -16.94 13.47 9.31
CA MET A 602 -18.34 13.87 9.07
C MET A 602 -19.32 13.50 10.20
N GLY A 603 -18.91 12.67 11.17
CA GLY A 603 -19.81 12.23 12.23
C GLY A 603 -19.18 11.19 13.16
N PRO A 604 -20.00 10.44 13.94
CA PRO A 604 -19.49 9.40 14.82
C PRO A 604 -18.75 8.30 14.03
N HIS A 605 -17.56 7.91 14.53
CA HIS A 605 -16.78 6.83 13.98
C HIS A 605 -15.99 6.09 15.06
N PHE A 606 -15.38 4.95 14.68
CA PHE A 606 -14.77 4.02 15.61
C PHE A 606 -13.50 3.42 14.99
N ALA A 607 -12.41 3.32 15.76
CA ALA A 607 -11.25 2.54 15.38
C ALA A 607 -11.23 1.21 16.13
N VAL A 608 -10.96 0.12 15.39
CA VAL A 608 -10.82 -1.23 15.94
C VAL A 608 -9.34 -1.56 16.03
N GLY A 609 -8.89 -1.95 17.21
CA GLY A 609 -7.47 -2.14 17.52
C GLY A 609 -6.96 -1.02 18.44
N ASP A 610 -5.66 -0.74 18.36
CA ASP A 610 -5.07 0.36 19.09
C ASP A 610 -5.44 1.73 18.47
N THR A 611 -5.33 2.78 19.26
CA THR A 611 -5.45 4.14 18.75
C THR A 611 -4.32 4.46 17.78
N CYS A 612 -4.44 5.53 17.00
CA CYS A 612 -3.41 5.97 16.05
C CYS A 612 -2.02 6.23 16.68
N TYR A 613 -1.92 6.23 18.01
CA TYR A 613 -0.68 6.40 18.76
C TYR A 613 -0.04 5.08 19.21
N SER A 614 -0.66 3.94 18.99
CA SER A 614 -0.11 2.63 19.36
C SER A 614 0.60 1.98 18.18
N PHE A 615 1.82 1.53 18.43
CA PHE A 615 2.65 0.84 17.44
C PHE A 615 2.75 -0.67 17.67
N ALA A 616 2.11 -1.20 18.72
CA ALA A 616 2.20 -2.60 19.11
C ALA A 616 0.83 -3.13 19.54
N GLU A 617 0.08 -3.72 18.64
CA GLU A 617 -1.23 -4.32 18.89
C GLU A 617 -1.19 -5.41 19.96
N ASP A 618 -0.04 -6.08 20.12
CA ASP A 618 0.16 -7.16 21.11
C ASP A 618 0.83 -6.69 22.41
N SER A 619 1.17 -5.41 22.52
CA SER A 619 1.75 -4.83 23.74
C SER A 619 0.96 -3.57 24.07
N PRO A 620 0.07 -3.60 25.08
CA PRO A 620 -0.70 -2.43 25.45
C PRO A 620 0.25 -1.29 25.84
N MET A 621 0.32 -0.27 24.98
CA MET A 621 0.96 0.98 25.31
C MET A 621 -0.06 1.86 26.02
N TYR A 622 0.12 2.09 27.29
CA TYR A 622 -0.68 3.07 28.02
C TYR A 622 -0.21 4.46 27.60
N LEU A 623 -1.00 5.13 26.77
CA LEU A 623 -0.79 6.54 26.47
C LEU A 623 -1.14 7.33 27.72
N SER A 624 -0.12 7.78 28.42
CA SER A 624 -0.27 8.70 29.56
C SER A 624 -0.79 10.10 29.15
N LEU A 625 -1.00 10.33 27.84
CA LEU A 625 -1.38 11.61 27.26
C LEU A 625 -2.90 11.83 27.14
N ILE A 626 -3.71 10.78 27.22
CA ILE A 626 -5.19 10.89 27.14
C ILE A 626 -5.81 11.28 28.50
N HIS A 627 -5.01 11.43 29.52
CA HIS A 627 -5.46 11.78 30.88
C HIS A 627 -4.88 13.11 31.37
N ILE A 628 -4.55 14.05 30.48
CA ILE A 628 -4.05 15.36 30.86
C ILE A 628 -5.17 16.40 30.89
#